data_7f320254a4388fce43a35f4429f6fe51
#
_entry.id   7f320254a4388fce43a35f4429f6fe51
#
_cell.length_a   1.000
_cell.length_b   1.000
_cell.length_c   1.000
_cell.angle_alpha   90.00
_cell.angle_beta   90.00
_cell.angle_gamma   90.00
#
_symmetry.space_group_name_H-M   'P 1'
#
loop_
_entity.id
_entity.type
_entity.pdbx_description
1 polymer ?
#
loop_
_entity_poly.entity_id
_entity_poly.type
_entity_poly.pdbx_seq_one_letter_code
_entity_poly.pdbx_strand_id
1 'polypeptide(L)'
;MAGSVDQTTVRKVYWRLLPLAILTYFLCYLDRINVGFAALTMNKDLGLDAATYGMAAGAFFWGYFLFEVPSNIILEKVGARMWIARIMITWGLLSGATAFAVGPWSFLTLRFLLGLAEAGLFPGMILFFTYWFPDWHRARICAGFTVALPLAVAAGAPLSTALLGLNGLGGLAGWKWMFIAEAVPTVLVGIFFLFFVTDRPAQAHWLADEERSWLIATLEEECRLVEASRKVSLWQSFFHPRVLVLTLNYFGIVTASLGLLLFLPQMVKQLGLTNMQVGWVSMIPYICGAISMLVWGIISDRMGERRWNLFWACVVAAIGLVVAGKTIGTPWAIAGMCIATIGLYGTKGPFWTYPSMFLTGTAAASGIAWINSVGNLGGFFGPTAVGWVKTATGSFASGLYLLAGMALVSAVSTYWLDIKRPAESGKLAGVPAE
;
A
#
# COMPACT_ATOMS: atom_id res chain seq x y z
N MET A 1 25.49 -25.07 19.66
CA MET A 1 24.09 -25.59 19.63
C MET A 1 23.07 -24.48 19.56
N ALA A 2 23.25 -23.28 20.13
CA ALA A 2 22.29 -22.16 20.04
C ALA A 2 21.95 -21.71 18.59
N GLY A 3 22.91 -21.70 17.67
CA GLY A 3 22.68 -21.26 16.30
C GLY A 3 21.79 -22.18 15.43
N SER A 4 21.50 -23.40 15.85
CA SER A 4 20.60 -24.32 15.13
C SER A 4 19.12 -24.13 15.54
N VAL A 5 18.86 -23.82 16.80
CA VAL A 5 17.49 -23.60 17.32
C VAL A 5 16.93 -22.28 16.76
N ASP A 6 17.74 -21.21 16.78
CA ASP A 6 17.41 -19.89 16.24
C ASP A 6 16.95 -19.99 14.77
N GLN A 7 17.78 -20.52 13.88
CA GLN A 7 17.49 -20.59 12.45
C GLN A 7 16.30 -21.51 12.14
N THR A 8 16.15 -22.62 12.86
CA THR A 8 15.03 -23.55 12.66
C THR A 8 13.71 -22.94 13.11
N THR A 9 13.70 -22.28 14.27
CA THR A 9 12.51 -21.61 14.82
C THR A 9 12.02 -20.50 13.91
N VAL A 10 12.91 -19.57 13.53
CA VAL A 10 12.55 -18.46 12.66
C VAL A 10 12.06 -18.97 11.28
N ARG A 11 12.70 -20.01 10.74
CA ARG A 11 12.28 -20.62 9.47
C ARG A 11 10.86 -21.22 9.56
N LYS A 12 10.51 -21.91 10.65
CA LYS A 12 9.18 -22.46 10.88
C LYS A 12 8.12 -21.35 10.97
N VAL A 13 8.40 -20.30 11.77
CA VAL A 13 7.53 -19.14 11.92
C VAL A 13 7.34 -18.43 10.57
N TYR A 14 8.43 -18.25 9.81
CA TYR A 14 8.42 -17.60 8.50
C TYR A 14 7.48 -18.32 7.51
N TRP A 15 7.66 -19.63 7.34
CA TRP A 15 6.84 -20.40 6.40
C TRP A 15 5.39 -20.59 6.86
N ARG A 16 5.12 -20.45 8.14
CA ARG A 16 3.75 -20.51 8.66
C ARG A 16 3.00 -19.20 8.46
N LEU A 17 3.64 -18.05 8.68
CA LEU A 17 2.97 -16.75 8.72
C LEU A 17 3.06 -15.99 7.40
N LEU A 18 4.21 -16.01 6.71
CA LEU A 18 4.41 -15.19 5.52
C LEU A 18 3.48 -15.52 4.35
N PRO A 19 3.21 -16.79 3.98
CA PRO A 19 2.30 -17.08 2.87
C PRO A 19 0.90 -16.53 3.11
N LEU A 20 0.40 -16.67 4.34
CA LEU A 20 -0.90 -16.13 4.72
C LEU A 20 -0.91 -14.60 4.72
N ALA A 21 0.17 -13.97 5.22
CA ALA A 21 0.32 -12.53 5.19
C ALA A 21 0.35 -11.99 3.74
N ILE A 22 1.11 -12.64 2.84
CA ILE A 22 1.15 -12.29 1.41
C ILE A 22 -0.25 -12.41 0.81
N LEU A 23 -0.97 -13.50 1.08
CA LEU A 23 -2.33 -13.71 0.57
C LEU A 23 -3.29 -12.63 1.09
N THR A 24 -3.22 -12.31 2.39
CA THR A 24 -4.03 -11.24 2.99
C THR A 24 -3.80 -9.89 2.30
N TYR A 25 -2.54 -9.52 2.06
CA TYR A 25 -2.20 -8.24 1.45
C TYR A 25 -2.46 -8.22 -0.07
N PHE A 26 -2.33 -9.38 -0.71
CA PHE A 26 -2.74 -9.55 -2.10
C PHE A 26 -4.23 -9.27 -2.28
N LEU A 27 -5.10 -9.87 -1.45
CA LEU A 27 -6.54 -9.63 -1.49
C LEU A 27 -6.89 -8.17 -1.18
N CYS A 28 -6.19 -7.55 -0.25
CA CYS A 28 -6.33 -6.13 0.08
C CYS A 28 -6.08 -5.24 -1.15
N TYR A 29 -4.99 -5.46 -1.88
CA TYR A 29 -4.70 -4.68 -3.07
C TYR A 29 -5.59 -5.04 -4.27
N LEU A 30 -6.04 -6.28 -4.38
CA LEU A 30 -7.02 -6.68 -5.38
C LEU A 30 -8.31 -5.85 -5.21
N ASP A 31 -8.85 -5.76 -4.00
CA ASP A 31 -10.04 -4.96 -3.69
C ASP A 31 -9.84 -3.44 -3.87
N ARG A 32 -8.61 -2.95 -3.77
CA ARG A 32 -8.30 -1.53 -4.03
C ARG A 32 -8.28 -1.18 -5.51
N ILE A 33 -7.85 -2.11 -6.36
CA ILE A 33 -7.73 -1.85 -7.81
C ILE A 33 -9.00 -2.22 -8.58
N ASN A 34 -9.81 -3.16 -8.08
CA ASN A 34 -10.99 -3.69 -8.77
C ASN A 34 -11.97 -2.59 -9.16
N VAL A 35 -12.13 -1.56 -8.33
CA VAL A 35 -13.03 -0.44 -8.59
C VAL A 35 -12.64 0.32 -9.86
N GLY A 36 -11.35 0.38 -10.20
CA GLY A 36 -10.87 0.96 -11.47
C GLY A 36 -11.35 0.18 -12.68
N PHE A 37 -11.39 -1.14 -12.58
CA PHE A 37 -11.91 -2.03 -13.65
C PHE A 37 -13.44 -2.07 -13.66
N ALA A 38 -14.09 -2.09 -12.49
CA ALA A 38 -15.55 -1.99 -12.38
C ALA A 38 -16.08 -0.76 -13.12
N ALA A 39 -15.37 0.36 -13.03
CA ALA A 39 -15.74 1.63 -13.65
C ALA A 39 -16.00 1.52 -15.16
N LEU A 40 -15.42 0.53 -15.85
CA LEU A 40 -15.63 0.31 -17.29
C LEU A 40 -17.09 0.05 -17.67
N THR A 41 -17.87 -0.50 -16.74
CA THR A 41 -19.31 -0.81 -16.94
C THR A 41 -20.18 -0.22 -15.83
N MET A 42 -19.72 -0.27 -14.58
CA MET A 42 -20.45 0.20 -13.38
C MET A 42 -20.82 1.68 -13.46
N ASN A 43 -19.96 2.55 -13.98
CA ASN A 43 -20.22 3.99 -14.04
C ASN A 43 -21.50 4.31 -14.81
N LYS A 44 -21.73 3.58 -15.91
CA LYS A 44 -22.97 3.75 -16.71
C LYS A 44 -24.20 3.27 -15.93
N ASP A 45 -24.09 2.12 -15.25
CA ASP A 45 -25.22 1.53 -14.53
C ASP A 45 -25.62 2.34 -13.29
N LEU A 46 -24.65 2.97 -12.63
CA LEU A 46 -24.88 3.79 -11.42
C LEU A 46 -25.03 5.29 -11.72
N GLY A 47 -24.96 5.72 -12.99
CA GLY A 47 -25.04 7.12 -13.37
C GLY A 47 -23.90 7.98 -12.86
N LEU A 48 -22.66 7.41 -12.80
CA LEU A 48 -21.48 8.11 -12.32
C LEU A 48 -20.76 8.81 -13.47
N ASP A 49 -20.60 10.14 -13.35
CA ASP A 49 -19.61 10.85 -14.16
C ASP A 49 -18.20 10.69 -13.56
N ALA A 50 -17.18 11.22 -14.24
CA ALA A 50 -15.80 11.07 -13.78
C ALA A 50 -15.55 11.76 -12.42
N ALA A 51 -16.20 12.92 -12.17
CA ALA A 51 -16.05 13.64 -10.92
C ALA A 51 -16.65 12.85 -9.74
N THR A 52 -17.87 12.37 -9.89
CA THR A 52 -18.57 11.58 -8.88
C THR A 52 -17.88 10.25 -8.62
N TYR A 53 -17.41 9.56 -9.70
CA TYR A 53 -16.62 8.36 -9.56
C TYR A 53 -15.32 8.61 -8.80
N GLY A 54 -14.56 9.65 -9.16
CA GLY A 54 -13.30 10.00 -8.51
C GLY A 54 -13.48 10.30 -7.02
N MET A 55 -14.51 11.09 -6.68
CA MET A 55 -14.87 11.41 -5.30
C MET A 55 -15.29 10.16 -4.51
N ALA A 56 -16.15 9.33 -5.07
CA ALA A 56 -16.66 8.13 -4.40
C ALA A 56 -15.54 7.09 -4.22
N ALA A 57 -14.73 6.82 -5.25
CA ALA A 57 -13.58 5.93 -5.15
C ALA A 57 -12.55 6.42 -4.13
N GLY A 58 -12.32 7.74 -4.09
CA GLY A 58 -11.46 8.39 -3.11
C GLY A 58 -11.99 8.40 -1.68
N ALA A 59 -13.32 8.37 -1.47
CA ALA A 59 -13.95 8.39 -0.14
C ALA A 59 -13.45 7.26 0.77
N PHE A 60 -13.00 6.16 0.20
CA PHE A 60 -12.30 5.07 0.90
C PHE A 60 -11.16 5.60 1.79
N PHE A 61 -10.33 6.52 1.28
CA PHE A 61 -9.16 7.02 2.00
C PHE A 61 -9.52 7.93 3.17
N TRP A 62 -10.67 8.59 3.16
CA TRP A 62 -11.19 9.29 4.33
C TRP A 62 -11.58 8.31 5.44
N GLY A 63 -12.33 7.27 5.10
CA GLY A 63 -12.66 6.22 6.07
C GLY A 63 -11.41 5.57 6.65
N TYR A 64 -10.45 5.24 5.79
CA TYR A 64 -9.16 4.66 6.17
C TYR A 64 -8.39 5.57 7.13
N PHE A 65 -8.23 6.85 6.80
CA PHE A 65 -7.55 7.84 7.63
C PHE A 65 -8.18 7.99 9.02
N LEU A 66 -9.49 8.11 9.08
CA LEU A 66 -10.20 8.31 10.36
C LEU A 66 -10.07 7.12 11.31
N PHE A 67 -10.00 5.92 10.79
CA PHE A 67 -10.04 4.72 11.62
C PHE A 67 -8.69 3.97 11.72
N GLU A 68 -7.64 4.39 11.02
CA GLU A 68 -6.33 3.74 11.05
C GLU A 68 -5.73 3.70 12.46
N VAL A 69 -5.69 4.84 13.15
CA VAL A 69 -5.15 4.92 14.52
C VAL A 69 -6.05 4.20 15.54
N PRO A 70 -7.38 4.46 15.61
CA PRO A 70 -8.27 3.70 16.49
C PRO A 70 -8.19 2.19 16.28
N SER A 71 -8.12 1.73 15.04
CA SER A 71 -8.04 0.32 14.71
C SER A 71 -6.79 -0.35 15.30
N ASN A 72 -5.64 0.31 15.23
CA ASN A 72 -4.39 -0.23 15.78
C ASN A 72 -4.39 -0.25 17.33
N ILE A 73 -4.98 0.74 17.97
CA ILE A 73 -5.16 0.75 19.43
C ILE A 73 -6.05 -0.42 19.89
N ILE A 74 -7.12 -0.69 19.14
CA ILE A 74 -8.00 -1.82 19.43
C ILE A 74 -7.28 -3.14 19.19
N LEU A 75 -6.51 -3.26 18.09
CA LEU A 75 -5.71 -4.45 17.80
C LEU A 75 -4.76 -4.81 18.93
N GLU A 76 -4.08 -3.83 19.51
CA GLU A 76 -3.17 -4.06 20.65
C GLU A 76 -3.90 -4.61 21.87
N LYS A 77 -5.15 -4.16 22.12
CA LYS A 77 -5.96 -4.61 23.26
C LYS A 77 -6.66 -5.95 23.06
N VAL A 78 -7.17 -6.18 21.85
CA VAL A 78 -8.01 -7.36 21.53
C VAL A 78 -7.18 -8.55 21.06
N GLY A 79 -5.98 -8.29 20.52
CA GLY A 79 -5.10 -9.26 19.89
C GLY A 79 -5.19 -9.21 18.36
N ALA A 80 -4.05 -9.49 17.73
CA ALA A 80 -3.89 -9.39 16.28
C ALA A 80 -4.76 -10.40 15.53
N ARG A 81 -4.87 -11.64 16.04
CA ARG A 81 -5.67 -12.71 15.42
C ARG A 81 -7.13 -12.32 15.25
N MET A 82 -7.76 -11.91 16.35
CA MET A 82 -9.18 -11.53 16.35
C MET A 82 -9.42 -10.27 15.53
N TRP A 83 -8.55 -9.26 15.68
CA TRP A 83 -8.78 -7.98 15.05
C TRP A 83 -8.50 -7.98 13.56
N ILE A 84 -7.41 -8.62 13.09
CA ILE A 84 -7.12 -8.76 11.66
C ILE A 84 -8.18 -9.61 10.96
N ALA A 85 -8.60 -10.72 11.59
CA ALA A 85 -9.70 -11.54 11.05
C ALA A 85 -11.00 -10.72 10.92
N ARG A 86 -11.35 -9.91 11.95
CA ARG A 86 -12.49 -9.00 11.89
C ARG A 86 -12.34 -8.00 10.74
N ILE A 87 -11.16 -7.36 10.58
CA ILE A 87 -10.88 -6.45 9.48
C ILE A 87 -11.19 -7.15 8.15
N MET A 88 -10.62 -8.33 7.91
CA MET A 88 -10.79 -9.08 6.66
C MET A 88 -12.24 -9.46 6.39
N ILE A 89 -12.95 -9.96 7.39
CA ILE A 89 -14.35 -10.38 7.24
C ILE A 89 -15.24 -9.16 6.95
N THR A 90 -15.10 -8.09 7.74
CA THR A 90 -15.95 -6.90 7.57
C THR A 90 -15.66 -6.16 6.27
N TRP A 91 -14.38 -6.02 5.90
CA TRP A 91 -14.01 -5.44 4.61
C TRP A 91 -14.49 -6.31 3.43
N GLY A 92 -14.28 -7.63 3.49
CA GLY A 92 -14.76 -8.53 2.44
C GLY A 92 -16.27 -8.47 2.25
N LEU A 93 -17.06 -8.44 3.34
CA LEU A 93 -18.51 -8.27 3.26
C LEU A 93 -18.91 -6.92 2.66
N LEU A 94 -18.24 -5.82 3.01
CA LEU A 94 -18.52 -4.48 2.45
C LEU A 94 -18.08 -4.38 0.99
N SER A 95 -16.96 -5.02 0.61
CA SER A 95 -16.55 -5.14 -0.79
C SER A 95 -17.62 -5.85 -1.61
N GLY A 96 -18.08 -7.02 -1.15
CA GLY A 96 -19.19 -7.76 -1.78
C GLY A 96 -20.49 -6.97 -1.81
N ALA A 97 -20.80 -6.23 -0.74
CA ALA A 97 -21.98 -5.36 -0.68
C ALA A 97 -21.95 -4.24 -1.74
N THR A 98 -20.78 -3.87 -2.25
CA THR A 98 -20.67 -2.91 -3.36
C THR A 98 -21.41 -3.37 -4.62
N ALA A 99 -21.58 -4.69 -4.82
CA ALA A 99 -22.38 -5.25 -5.91
C ALA A 99 -23.86 -4.83 -5.86
N PHE A 100 -24.36 -4.38 -4.71
CA PHE A 100 -25.73 -3.96 -4.49
C PHE A 100 -25.90 -2.44 -4.49
N ALA A 101 -24.86 -1.68 -4.85
CA ALA A 101 -24.95 -0.25 -5.03
C ALA A 101 -26.00 0.11 -6.10
N VAL A 102 -26.83 1.11 -5.83
CA VAL A 102 -27.96 1.54 -6.70
C VAL A 102 -27.79 2.95 -7.27
N GLY A 103 -26.70 3.65 -6.92
CA GLY A 103 -26.43 5.00 -7.40
C GLY A 103 -25.22 5.63 -6.72
N PRO A 104 -24.92 6.90 -7.03
CA PRO A 104 -23.71 7.58 -6.55
C PRO A 104 -23.53 7.57 -5.04
N TRP A 105 -24.57 7.91 -4.29
CA TRP A 105 -24.51 8.02 -2.82
C TRP A 105 -24.32 6.69 -2.13
N SER A 106 -24.99 5.63 -2.61
CA SER A 106 -24.80 4.28 -2.07
C SER A 106 -23.38 3.77 -2.31
N PHE A 107 -22.83 4.02 -3.50
CA PHE A 107 -21.46 3.68 -3.83
C PHE A 107 -20.45 4.45 -2.97
N LEU A 108 -20.60 5.77 -2.83
CA LEU A 108 -19.78 6.61 -1.97
C LEU A 108 -19.77 6.11 -0.51
N THR A 109 -20.98 5.85 0.04
CA THR A 109 -21.12 5.35 1.41
C THR A 109 -20.43 4.01 1.60
N LEU A 110 -20.61 3.06 0.68
CA LEU A 110 -19.97 1.76 0.73
C LEU A 110 -18.44 1.88 0.64
N ARG A 111 -17.91 2.76 -0.22
CA ARG A 111 -16.47 3.03 -0.32
C ARG A 111 -15.91 3.62 0.97
N PHE A 112 -16.62 4.57 1.59
CA PHE A 112 -16.21 5.13 2.88
C PHE A 112 -16.21 4.09 4.01
N LEU A 113 -17.29 3.29 4.12
CA LEU A 113 -17.38 2.21 5.11
C LEU A 113 -16.33 1.13 4.87
N LEU A 114 -16.02 0.81 3.60
CA LEU A 114 -14.96 -0.10 3.24
C LEU A 114 -13.60 0.40 3.73
N GLY A 115 -13.32 1.71 3.58
CA GLY A 115 -12.12 2.34 4.13
C GLY A 115 -12.03 2.22 5.65
N LEU A 116 -13.13 2.46 6.37
CA LEU A 116 -13.20 2.26 7.83
C LEU A 116 -12.91 0.80 8.21
N ALA A 117 -13.49 -0.16 7.47
CA ALA A 117 -13.35 -1.59 7.78
C ALA A 117 -11.93 -2.12 7.53
N GLU A 118 -11.26 -1.67 6.45
CA GLU A 118 -9.91 -2.09 6.06
C GLU A 118 -8.82 -1.38 6.87
N ALA A 119 -9.14 -0.23 7.46
CA ALA A 119 -8.19 0.59 8.21
C ALA A 119 -7.48 -0.21 9.31
N GLY A 120 -6.16 -0.04 9.37
CA GLY A 120 -5.31 -0.72 10.35
C GLY A 120 -4.77 -2.09 9.91
N LEU A 121 -5.14 -2.60 8.72
CA LEU A 121 -4.61 -3.89 8.25
C LEU A 121 -3.08 -3.86 8.10
N PHE A 122 -2.56 -2.91 7.33
CA PHE A 122 -1.13 -2.84 7.06
C PHE A 122 -0.31 -2.59 8.33
N PRO A 123 -0.54 -1.52 9.12
CA PRO A 123 0.21 -1.31 10.36
C PRO A 123 -0.06 -2.41 11.38
N GLY A 124 -1.25 -3.00 11.41
CA GLY A 124 -1.58 -4.13 12.28
C GLY A 124 -0.78 -5.39 11.94
N MET A 125 -0.57 -5.68 10.66
CA MET A 125 0.31 -6.77 10.22
C MET A 125 1.77 -6.51 10.58
N ILE A 126 2.26 -5.28 10.43
CA ILE A 126 3.61 -4.91 10.86
C ILE A 126 3.77 -5.09 12.37
N LEU A 127 2.80 -4.64 13.16
CA LEU A 127 2.79 -4.85 14.61
C LEU A 127 2.74 -6.35 14.95
N PHE A 128 1.91 -7.14 14.26
CA PHE A 128 1.87 -8.59 14.44
C PHE A 128 3.22 -9.26 14.18
N PHE A 129 3.97 -8.80 13.16
CA PHE A 129 5.32 -9.33 12.90
C PHE A 129 6.30 -9.03 14.03
N THR A 130 6.14 -7.92 14.77
CA THR A 130 6.98 -7.65 15.95
C THR A 130 6.76 -8.64 17.09
N TYR A 131 5.61 -9.31 17.12
CA TYR A 131 5.31 -10.34 18.13
C TYR A 131 5.91 -11.71 17.81
N TRP A 132 6.40 -11.91 16.55
CA TRP A 132 6.85 -13.20 16.06
C TRP A 132 8.27 -13.21 15.55
N PHE A 133 8.80 -12.05 15.17
CA PHE A 133 10.13 -11.96 14.56
C PHE A 133 11.05 -11.03 15.35
N PRO A 134 12.24 -11.52 15.74
CA PRO A 134 13.31 -10.69 16.25
C PRO A 134 13.70 -9.58 15.27
N ASP A 135 14.23 -8.46 15.75
CA ASP A 135 14.46 -7.23 14.99
C ASP A 135 15.28 -7.47 13.70
N TRP A 136 16.33 -8.30 13.78
CA TRP A 136 17.19 -8.64 12.63
C TRP A 136 16.49 -9.45 11.52
N HIS A 137 15.28 -9.98 11.75
CA HIS A 137 14.46 -10.66 10.73
C HIS A 137 13.27 -9.82 10.24
N ARG A 138 12.88 -8.75 10.95
CA ARG A 138 11.69 -7.95 10.62
C ARG A 138 11.75 -7.30 9.24
N ALA A 139 12.90 -6.75 8.86
CA ALA A 139 13.07 -6.16 7.54
C ALA A 139 12.79 -7.17 6.42
N ARG A 140 13.25 -8.41 6.57
CA ARG A 140 13.06 -9.49 5.59
C ARG A 140 11.60 -9.92 5.48
N ILE A 141 10.89 -10.08 6.60
CA ILE A 141 9.47 -10.47 6.59
C ILE A 141 8.59 -9.36 6.02
N CYS A 142 8.85 -8.09 6.38
CA CYS A 142 8.14 -6.94 5.84
C CYS A 142 8.36 -6.80 4.33
N ALA A 143 9.58 -6.99 3.84
CA ALA A 143 9.87 -7.00 2.41
C ALA A 143 9.11 -8.12 1.69
N GLY A 144 9.12 -9.35 2.23
CA GLY A 144 8.35 -10.48 1.69
C GLY A 144 6.85 -10.21 1.66
N PHE A 145 6.30 -9.61 2.72
CA PHE A 145 4.90 -9.21 2.80
C PHE A 145 4.51 -8.18 1.73
N THR A 146 5.35 -7.17 1.52
CA THR A 146 5.05 -6.08 0.56
C THR A 146 5.16 -6.51 -0.90
N VAL A 147 5.81 -7.66 -1.23
CA VAL A 147 5.81 -8.24 -2.59
C VAL A 147 4.39 -8.55 -3.08
N ALA A 148 3.44 -8.77 -2.17
CA ALA A 148 2.04 -8.97 -2.51
C ALA A 148 1.45 -7.80 -3.33
N LEU A 149 1.89 -6.56 -3.09
CA LEU A 149 1.38 -5.36 -3.76
C LEU A 149 1.55 -5.43 -5.29
N PRO A 150 2.78 -5.51 -5.84
CA PRO A 150 2.95 -5.57 -7.29
C PRO A 150 2.33 -6.84 -7.90
N LEU A 151 2.30 -7.95 -7.18
CA LEU A 151 1.64 -9.18 -7.63
C LEU A 151 0.13 -8.99 -7.75
N ALA A 152 -0.51 -8.37 -6.74
CA ALA A 152 -1.95 -8.11 -6.75
C ALA A 152 -2.34 -7.17 -7.89
N VAL A 153 -1.58 -6.11 -8.12
CA VAL A 153 -1.90 -5.14 -9.18
C VAL A 153 -1.70 -5.76 -10.56
N ALA A 154 -0.62 -6.53 -10.77
CA ALA A 154 -0.36 -7.18 -12.04
C ALA A 154 -1.38 -8.29 -12.35
N ALA A 155 -1.63 -9.20 -11.41
CA ALA A 155 -2.56 -10.31 -11.59
C ALA A 155 -4.04 -9.87 -11.51
N GLY A 156 -4.33 -8.85 -10.73
CA GLY A 156 -5.68 -8.34 -10.51
C GLY A 156 -6.31 -7.74 -11.76
N ALA A 157 -5.53 -7.07 -12.60
CA ALA A 157 -6.04 -6.45 -13.81
C ALA A 157 -6.72 -7.46 -14.78
N PRO A 158 -6.06 -8.54 -15.22
CA PRO A 158 -6.72 -9.55 -16.05
C PRO A 158 -7.80 -10.33 -15.29
N LEU A 159 -7.63 -10.58 -13.98
CA LEU A 159 -8.61 -11.28 -13.17
C LEU A 159 -9.92 -10.48 -13.08
N SER A 160 -9.86 -9.22 -12.66
CA SER A 160 -11.06 -8.35 -12.56
C SER A 160 -11.77 -8.20 -13.91
N THR A 161 -11.00 -8.05 -15.01
CA THR A 161 -11.63 -7.95 -16.35
C THR A 161 -12.21 -9.28 -16.86
N ALA A 162 -11.65 -10.42 -16.48
CA ALA A 162 -12.23 -11.73 -16.75
C ALA A 162 -13.60 -11.89 -16.03
N LEU A 163 -13.67 -11.44 -14.76
CA LEU A 163 -14.92 -11.47 -13.99
C LEU A 163 -15.98 -10.52 -14.57
N LEU A 164 -15.59 -9.37 -15.16
CA LEU A 164 -16.52 -8.53 -15.91
C LEU A 164 -17.16 -9.27 -17.09
N GLY A 165 -16.48 -10.29 -17.64
CA GLY A 165 -17.01 -11.15 -18.71
C GLY A 165 -18.23 -11.99 -18.30
N LEU A 166 -18.50 -12.15 -16.99
CA LEU A 166 -19.67 -12.86 -16.46
C LEU A 166 -20.98 -12.03 -16.58
N ASN A 167 -20.96 -10.97 -17.36
CA ASN A 167 -22.11 -10.08 -17.54
C ASN A 167 -23.32 -10.85 -18.08
N GLY A 168 -24.48 -10.69 -17.39
CA GLY A 168 -25.73 -11.38 -17.71
C GLY A 168 -25.91 -12.72 -17.03
N LEU A 169 -24.87 -13.32 -16.44
CA LEU A 169 -25.00 -14.57 -15.68
C LEU A 169 -25.87 -14.35 -14.44
N GLY A 170 -26.92 -15.15 -14.30
CA GLY A 170 -27.90 -15.01 -13.21
C GLY A 170 -28.64 -13.66 -13.18
N GLY A 171 -28.69 -12.96 -14.32
CA GLY A 171 -29.32 -11.63 -14.41
C GLY A 171 -28.53 -10.48 -13.80
N LEU A 172 -27.28 -10.73 -13.37
CA LEU A 172 -26.42 -9.72 -12.77
C LEU A 172 -25.44 -9.12 -13.79
N ALA A 173 -25.13 -7.82 -13.62
CA ALA A 173 -24.07 -7.15 -14.36
C ALA A 173 -22.70 -7.72 -13.99
N GLY A 174 -21.75 -7.75 -14.94
CA GLY A 174 -20.41 -8.32 -14.71
C GLY A 174 -19.63 -7.68 -13.57
N TRP A 175 -19.76 -6.35 -13.37
CA TRP A 175 -19.12 -5.66 -12.25
C TRP A 175 -19.63 -6.10 -10.88
N LYS A 176 -20.90 -6.53 -10.79
CA LYS A 176 -21.46 -7.10 -9.55
C LYS A 176 -20.83 -8.46 -9.24
N TRP A 177 -20.69 -9.31 -10.27
CA TRP A 177 -19.99 -10.59 -10.13
C TRP A 177 -18.55 -10.41 -9.70
N MET A 178 -17.85 -9.39 -10.23
CA MET A 178 -16.47 -9.11 -9.86
C MET A 178 -16.36 -8.81 -8.36
N PHE A 179 -17.18 -7.89 -7.81
CA PHE A 179 -17.16 -7.59 -6.38
C PHE A 179 -17.53 -8.80 -5.51
N ILE A 180 -18.51 -9.59 -5.90
CA ILE A 180 -18.90 -10.80 -5.15
C ILE A 180 -17.79 -11.86 -5.20
N ALA A 181 -17.24 -12.15 -6.37
CA ALA A 181 -16.22 -13.18 -6.56
C ALA A 181 -14.89 -12.84 -5.87
N GLU A 182 -14.50 -11.57 -5.81
CA GLU A 182 -13.29 -11.13 -5.11
C GLU A 182 -13.50 -11.01 -3.58
N ALA A 183 -14.72 -10.72 -3.13
CA ALA A 183 -15.06 -10.67 -1.71
C ALA A 183 -15.04 -12.05 -1.02
N VAL A 184 -15.50 -13.10 -1.71
CA VAL A 184 -15.59 -14.45 -1.13
C VAL A 184 -14.24 -14.96 -0.62
N PRO A 185 -13.15 -14.96 -1.41
CA PRO A 185 -11.83 -15.37 -0.92
C PRO A 185 -11.38 -14.54 0.29
N THR A 186 -11.66 -13.25 0.29
CA THR A 186 -11.28 -12.32 1.39
C THR A 186 -11.95 -12.74 2.70
N VAL A 187 -13.26 -13.01 2.69
CA VAL A 187 -14.00 -13.47 3.87
C VAL A 187 -13.50 -14.84 4.31
N LEU A 188 -13.31 -15.77 3.37
CA LEU A 188 -12.82 -17.12 3.68
C LEU A 188 -11.42 -17.11 4.30
N VAL A 189 -10.51 -16.30 3.75
CA VAL A 189 -9.16 -16.13 4.31
C VAL A 189 -9.23 -15.45 5.68
N GLY A 190 -10.12 -14.49 5.89
CA GLY A 190 -10.36 -13.89 7.21
C GLY A 190 -10.83 -14.90 8.25
N ILE A 191 -11.76 -15.77 7.89
CA ILE A 191 -12.21 -16.89 8.74
C ILE A 191 -11.06 -17.87 8.99
N PHE A 192 -10.32 -18.26 7.95
CA PHE A 192 -9.16 -19.12 8.10
C PHE A 192 -8.09 -18.51 9.00
N PHE A 193 -7.82 -17.21 8.86
CA PHE A 193 -6.88 -16.46 9.71
C PHE A 193 -7.24 -16.59 11.19
N LEU A 194 -8.54 -16.49 11.52
CA LEU A 194 -9.06 -16.60 12.88
C LEU A 194 -8.71 -17.94 13.54
N PHE A 195 -8.71 -19.04 12.79
CA PHE A 195 -8.45 -20.36 13.33
C PHE A 195 -6.99 -20.81 13.21
N PHE A 196 -6.28 -20.32 12.19
CA PHE A 196 -4.91 -20.76 11.89
C PHE A 196 -3.84 -19.99 12.65
N VAL A 197 -4.07 -18.68 12.89
CA VAL A 197 -3.08 -17.80 13.50
C VAL A 197 -3.18 -17.83 15.02
N THR A 198 -2.06 -17.71 15.71
CA THR A 198 -1.96 -17.51 17.15
C THR A 198 -1.44 -16.10 17.44
N ASP A 199 -1.90 -15.45 18.51
CA ASP A 199 -1.52 -14.07 18.81
C ASP A 199 -0.06 -13.93 19.24
N ARG A 200 0.40 -14.86 20.06
CA ARG A 200 1.73 -14.78 20.71
C ARG A 200 2.45 -16.13 20.68
N PRO A 201 3.79 -16.15 20.68
CA PRO A 201 4.57 -17.39 20.72
C PRO A 201 4.21 -18.30 21.89
N ALA A 202 3.85 -17.75 23.05
CA ALA A 202 3.45 -18.51 24.23
C ALA A 202 2.25 -19.45 23.99
N GLN A 203 1.38 -19.12 23.04
CA GLN A 203 0.20 -19.89 22.65
C GLN A 203 0.48 -20.85 21.48
N ALA A 204 1.72 -20.91 20.99
CA ALA A 204 2.08 -21.65 19.79
C ALA A 204 2.40 -23.13 20.09
N HIS A 205 1.36 -23.96 20.20
CA HIS A 205 1.52 -25.41 20.43
C HIS A 205 2.22 -26.16 19.27
N TRP A 206 2.37 -25.52 18.12
CA TRP A 206 3.07 -26.04 16.95
C TRP A 206 4.60 -25.81 16.97
N LEU A 207 5.12 -25.05 17.93
CA LEU A 207 6.55 -24.92 18.22
C LEU A 207 6.94 -25.92 19.32
N ALA A 208 8.15 -26.49 19.21
CA ALA A 208 8.74 -27.26 20.30
C ALA A 208 8.96 -26.36 21.53
N ASP A 209 8.96 -26.93 22.74
CA ASP A 209 9.09 -26.14 23.98
C ASP A 209 10.39 -25.34 24.03
N GLU A 210 11.49 -25.88 23.53
CA GLU A 210 12.77 -25.18 23.44
C GLU A 210 12.72 -24.02 22.47
N GLU A 211 12.13 -24.20 21.27
CA GLU A 211 11.94 -23.17 20.24
C GLU A 211 11.06 -22.03 20.77
N ARG A 212 9.97 -22.39 21.44
CA ARG A 212 9.02 -21.45 22.04
C ARG A 212 9.67 -20.63 23.14
N SER A 213 10.39 -21.29 24.06
CA SER A 213 11.07 -20.61 25.18
C SER A 213 12.16 -19.65 24.68
N TRP A 214 12.95 -20.08 23.69
CA TRP A 214 13.96 -19.23 23.06
C TRP A 214 13.33 -17.99 22.43
N LEU A 215 12.25 -18.15 21.66
CA LEU A 215 11.60 -17.04 20.95
C LEU A 215 10.99 -16.03 21.94
N ILE A 216 10.33 -16.51 23.02
CA ILE A 216 9.77 -15.65 24.07
C ILE A 216 10.88 -14.86 24.73
N ALA A 217 11.95 -15.52 25.20
CA ALA A 217 13.05 -14.85 25.88
C ALA A 217 13.71 -13.76 24.99
N THR A 218 13.91 -14.05 23.71
CA THR A 218 14.49 -13.09 22.74
C THR A 218 13.60 -11.86 22.58
N LEU A 219 12.30 -12.05 22.38
CA LEU A 219 11.36 -10.93 22.17
C LEU A 219 11.12 -10.10 23.44
N GLU A 220 11.12 -10.72 24.63
CA GLU A 220 11.02 -10.03 25.90
C GLU A 220 12.24 -9.15 26.18
N GLU A 221 13.44 -9.63 25.88
CA GLU A 221 14.67 -8.83 26.01
C GLU A 221 14.66 -7.63 25.07
N GLU A 222 14.23 -7.80 23.81
CA GLU A 222 14.07 -6.67 22.89
C GLU A 222 13.04 -5.63 23.42
N CYS A 223 11.89 -6.08 23.90
CA CYS A 223 10.87 -5.19 24.47
C CYS A 223 11.44 -4.37 25.65
N ARG A 224 12.21 -5.02 26.54
CA ARG A 224 12.86 -4.37 27.66
C ARG A 224 13.84 -3.28 27.25
N LEU A 225 14.64 -3.54 26.20
CA LEU A 225 15.59 -2.55 25.64
C LEU A 225 14.87 -1.35 25.01
N VAL A 226 13.76 -1.60 24.31
CA VAL A 226 12.96 -0.53 23.69
C VAL A 226 12.25 0.32 24.75
N GLU A 227 11.70 -0.27 25.80
CA GLU A 227 11.03 0.45 26.89
C GLU A 227 12.01 1.36 27.66
N ALA A 228 13.25 0.91 27.85
CA ALA A 228 14.30 1.70 28.48
C ALA A 228 14.67 2.98 27.68
N SER A 229 14.43 2.98 26.36
CA SER A 229 14.75 4.10 25.45
C SER A 229 13.57 5.08 25.23
N ARG A 230 12.40 4.86 25.83
CA ARG A 230 11.18 5.65 25.65
C ARG A 230 11.27 7.03 26.33
N LYS A 231 11.63 8.10 25.59
CA LYS A 231 11.64 9.49 26.13
C LYS A 231 11.26 10.60 25.15
N VAL A 232 10.46 10.35 24.10
CA VAL A 232 10.10 11.43 23.15
C VAL A 232 8.60 11.66 23.13
N SER A 233 8.18 12.95 23.21
CA SER A 233 6.78 13.35 23.09
C SER A 233 6.26 13.13 21.68
N LEU A 234 5.10 12.48 21.53
CA LEU A 234 4.43 12.21 20.27
C LEU A 234 4.18 13.50 19.45
N TRP A 235 3.74 14.57 20.12
CA TRP A 235 3.44 15.87 19.48
C TRP A 235 4.66 16.52 18.85
N GLN A 236 5.83 16.41 19.50
CA GLN A 236 7.08 16.94 18.94
C GLN A 236 7.49 16.21 17.65
N SER A 237 7.16 14.92 17.54
CA SER A 237 7.42 14.14 16.32
C SER A 237 6.54 14.57 15.16
N PHE A 238 5.25 14.88 15.40
CA PHE A 238 4.30 15.24 14.34
C PHE A 238 4.64 16.58 13.67
N PHE A 239 5.06 17.58 14.45
CA PHE A 239 5.37 18.91 13.95
C PHE A 239 6.86 19.12 13.64
N HIS A 240 7.65 18.07 13.63
CA HIS A 240 9.05 18.16 13.21
C HIS A 240 9.13 18.56 11.73
N PRO A 241 9.88 19.63 11.34
CA PRO A 241 9.89 20.14 9.96
C PRO A 241 10.16 19.06 8.90
N ARG A 242 11.09 18.14 9.17
CA ARG A 242 11.42 17.04 8.25
C ARG A 242 10.25 16.04 8.10
N VAL A 243 9.48 15.81 9.16
CA VAL A 243 8.28 14.96 9.10
C VAL A 243 7.21 15.62 8.23
N LEU A 244 7.00 16.91 8.36
CA LEU A 244 6.06 17.67 7.52
C LEU A 244 6.47 17.63 6.04
N VAL A 245 7.76 17.83 5.74
CA VAL A 245 8.28 17.71 4.37
C VAL A 245 8.09 16.31 3.81
N LEU A 246 8.38 15.24 4.57
CA LEU A 246 8.13 13.88 4.16
C LEU A 246 6.63 13.60 3.98
N THR A 247 5.78 14.15 4.82
CA THR A 247 4.33 14.04 4.69
C THR A 247 3.85 14.67 3.38
N LEU A 248 4.32 15.89 3.05
CA LEU A 248 4.02 16.55 1.78
C LEU A 248 4.53 15.74 0.58
N ASN A 249 5.76 15.24 0.67
CA ASN A 249 6.36 14.40 -0.37
C ASN A 249 5.51 13.15 -0.61
N TYR A 250 5.16 12.44 0.46
CA TYR A 250 4.35 11.21 0.37
C TYR A 250 2.93 11.47 -0.13
N PHE A 251 2.31 12.56 0.32
CA PHE A 251 1.00 12.99 -0.16
C PHE A 251 1.00 13.20 -1.68
N GLY A 252 2.01 13.87 -2.23
CA GLY A 252 2.11 14.08 -3.68
C GLY A 252 2.34 12.76 -4.45
N ILE A 253 3.22 11.87 -3.95
CA ILE A 253 3.44 10.55 -4.54
C ILE A 253 2.14 9.72 -4.53
N VAL A 254 1.43 9.69 -3.42
CA VAL A 254 0.17 8.93 -3.28
C VAL A 254 -0.92 9.52 -4.17
N THR A 255 -1.03 10.86 -4.23
CA THR A 255 -1.96 11.56 -5.12
C THR A 255 -1.74 11.15 -6.58
N ALA A 256 -0.49 11.19 -7.04
CA ALA A 256 -0.14 10.81 -8.42
C ALA A 256 -0.38 9.32 -8.66
N SER A 257 0.01 8.45 -7.72
CA SER A 257 -0.11 6.99 -7.86
C SER A 257 -1.57 6.54 -7.93
N LEU A 258 -2.42 7.00 -7.01
CA LEU A 258 -3.80 6.55 -6.91
C LEU A 258 -4.71 7.27 -7.92
N GLY A 259 -4.39 8.52 -8.28
CA GLY A 259 -5.05 9.21 -9.37
C GLY A 259 -4.86 8.47 -10.70
N LEU A 260 -3.64 8.02 -10.98
CA LEU A 260 -3.36 7.19 -12.17
C LEU A 260 -4.03 5.81 -12.04
N LEU A 261 -3.84 5.10 -10.92
CA LEU A 261 -4.31 3.74 -10.68
C LEU A 261 -5.80 3.57 -10.95
N LEU A 262 -6.63 4.45 -10.39
CA LEU A 262 -8.08 4.32 -10.42
C LEU A 262 -8.70 4.71 -11.78
N PHE A 263 -8.01 5.52 -12.57
CA PHE A 263 -8.49 5.91 -13.91
C PHE A 263 -7.76 5.20 -15.06
N LEU A 264 -6.66 4.49 -14.80
CA LEU A 264 -5.86 3.83 -15.82
C LEU A 264 -6.69 2.89 -16.73
N PRO A 265 -7.59 2.02 -16.21
CA PRO A 265 -8.42 1.18 -17.07
C PRO A 265 -9.31 1.98 -18.01
N GLN A 266 -9.88 3.09 -17.53
CA GLN A 266 -10.73 3.97 -18.34
C GLN A 266 -9.93 4.71 -19.42
N MET A 267 -8.68 5.10 -19.12
CA MET A 267 -7.77 5.71 -20.10
C MET A 267 -7.36 4.70 -21.19
N VAL A 268 -7.03 3.48 -20.80
CA VAL A 268 -6.71 2.38 -21.74
C VAL A 268 -7.92 2.01 -22.59
N LYS A 269 -9.13 2.05 -22.03
CA LYS A 269 -10.38 1.79 -22.76
C LYS A 269 -10.60 2.76 -23.92
N GLN A 270 -10.07 3.99 -23.88
CA GLN A 270 -10.16 4.97 -24.98
C GLN A 270 -9.45 4.50 -26.27
N LEU A 271 -8.60 3.47 -26.19
CA LEU A 271 -7.99 2.86 -27.37
C LEU A 271 -8.94 1.95 -28.16
N GLY A 272 -10.22 1.86 -27.78
CA GLY A 272 -11.21 1.00 -28.44
C GLY A 272 -11.10 -0.49 -28.09
N LEU A 273 -10.31 -0.85 -27.08
CA LEU A 273 -10.04 -2.23 -26.68
C LEU A 273 -11.25 -2.85 -25.98
N THR A 274 -11.40 -4.18 -26.09
CA THR A 274 -12.35 -4.94 -25.25
C THR A 274 -11.96 -4.90 -23.77
N ASN A 275 -12.89 -5.17 -22.86
CA ASN A 275 -12.58 -5.14 -21.42
C ASN A 275 -11.46 -6.11 -21.05
N MET A 276 -11.43 -7.31 -21.65
CA MET A 276 -10.34 -8.28 -21.42
C MET A 276 -8.98 -7.74 -21.92
N GLN A 277 -8.94 -7.11 -23.07
CA GLN A 277 -7.72 -6.48 -23.58
C GLN A 277 -7.27 -5.33 -22.70
N VAL A 278 -8.21 -4.53 -22.16
CA VAL A 278 -7.90 -3.47 -21.18
C VAL A 278 -7.21 -4.08 -19.95
N GLY A 279 -7.66 -5.22 -19.46
CA GLY A 279 -7.02 -5.92 -18.33
C GLY A 279 -5.57 -6.27 -18.63
N TRP A 280 -5.32 -6.95 -19.75
CA TRP A 280 -3.97 -7.35 -20.14
C TRP A 280 -3.04 -6.16 -20.41
N VAL A 281 -3.53 -5.14 -21.09
CA VAL A 281 -2.74 -3.93 -21.37
C VAL A 281 -2.48 -3.13 -20.10
N SER A 282 -3.45 -3.02 -19.22
CA SER A 282 -3.29 -2.32 -17.94
C SER A 282 -2.28 -2.99 -16.98
N MET A 283 -2.03 -4.28 -17.15
CA MET A 283 -1.01 -5.00 -16.38
C MET A 283 0.41 -4.51 -16.71
N ILE A 284 0.68 -4.08 -17.95
CA ILE A 284 2.03 -3.74 -18.43
C ILE A 284 2.68 -2.62 -17.61
N PRO A 285 2.05 -1.44 -17.40
CA PRO A 285 2.61 -0.40 -16.55
C PRO A 285 2.96 -0.88 -15.14
N TYR A 286 2.14 -1.75 -14.55
CA TYR A 286 2.36 -2.23 -13.18
C TYR A 286 3.49 -3.24 -13.08
N ILE A 287 3.70 -4.08 -14.10
CA ILE A 287 4.89 -4.93 -14.20
C ILE A 287 6.15 -4.06 -14.27
N CYS A 288 6.15 -3.03 -15.11
CA CYS A 288 7.25 -2.07 -15.19
C CYS A 288 7.52 -1.41 -13.83
N GLY A 289 6.47 -1.00 -13.13
CA GLY A 289 6.56 -0.45 -11.78
C GLY A 289 7.13 -1.44 -10.76
N ALA A 290 6.67 -2.69 -10.78
CA ALA A 290 7.15 -3.75 -9.90
C ALA A 290 8.66 -4.00 -10.07
N ILE A 291 9.11 -4.12 -11.31
CA ILE A 291 10.54 -4.28 -11.64
C ILE A 291 11.32 -3.04 -11.17
N SER A 292 10.80 -1.85 -11.45
CA SER A 292 11.42 -0.60 -11.03
C SER A 292 11.57 -0.48 -9.53
N MET A 293 10.58 -0.89 -8.75
CA MET A 293 10.63 -0.87 -7.28
C MET A 293 11.85 -1.63 -6.76
N LEU A 294 12.13 -2.81 -7.32
CA LEU A 294 13.27 -3.64 -6.94
C LEU A 294 14.59 -3.04 -7.43
N VAL A 295 14.66 -2.70 -8.72
CA VAL A 295 15.90 -2.19 -9.34
C VAL A 295 16.29 -0.85 -8.73
N TRP A 296 15.35 0.08 -8.57
CA TRP A 296 15.60 1.40 -7.98
C TRP A 296 16.01 1.31 -6.52
N GLY A 297 15.38 0.38 -5.77
CA GLY A 297 15.79 0.07 -4.39
C GLY A 297 17.26 -0.37 -4.32
N ILE A 298 17.66 -1.34 -5.15
CA ILE A 298 19.05 -1.85 -5.22
C ILE A 298 20.02 -0.73 -5.61
N ILE A 299 19.67 0.10 -6.60
CA ILE A 299 20.51 1.24 -7.03
C ILE A 299 20.70 2.22 -5.88
N SER A 300 19.59 2.61 -5.23
CA SER A 300 19.63 3.53 -4.10
C SER A 300 20.45 3.00 -2.92
N ASP A 301 20.38 1.67 -2.65
CA ASP A 301 21.16 1.03 -1.60
C ASP A 301 22.66 1.03 -1.94
N ARG A 302 23.04 0.67 -3.17
CA ARG A 302 24.44 0.66 -3.64
C ARG A 302 25.07 2.03 -3.67
N MET A 303 24.31 3.06 -4.10
CA MET A 303 24.81 4.43 -4.13
C MET A 303 24.91 5.06 -2.74
N GLY A 304 24.21 4.51 -1.75
CA GLY A 304 24.10 5.08 -0.41
C GLY A 304 23.43 6.46 -0.36
N GLU A 305 22.90 6.91 -1.50
CA GLU A 305 22.30 8.22 -1.71
C GLU A 305 20.78 8.07 -1.87
N ARG A 306 20.01 8.66 -0.95
CA ARG A 306 18.56 8.53 -0.92
C ARG A 306 17.85 9.73 -1.56
N ARG A 307 18.39 10.94 -1.34
CA ARG A 307 17.78 12.21 -1.75
C ARG A 307 17.61 12.31 -3.25
N TRP A 308 18.71 12.17 -3.99
CA TRP A 308 18.68 12.30 -5.43
C TRP A 308 17.97 11.13 -6.11
N ASN A 309 18.04 9.93 -5.52
CA ASN A 309 17.28 8.79 -6.01
C ASN A 309 15.75 9.04 -5.89
N LEU A 310 15.28 9.60 -4.77
CA LEU A 310 13.88 9.98 -4.60
C LEU A 310 13.47 11.11 -5.55
N PHE A 311 14.33 12.15 -5.69
CA PHE A 311 14.12 13.25 -6.62
C PHE A 311 13.91 12.75 -8.05
N TRP A 312 14.87 11.99 -8.57
CA TRP A 312 14.80 11.50 -9.95
C TRP A 312 13.63 10.53 -10.19
N ALA A 313 13.29 9.72 -9.21
CA ALA A 313 12.09 8.87 -9.29
C ALA A 313 10.82 9.71 -9.47
N CYS A 314 10.65 10.79 -8.70
CA CYS A 314 9.53 11.72 -8.85
C CYS A 314 9.56 12.46 -10.20
N VAL A 315 10.73 12.86 -10.69
CA VAL A 315 10.89 13.52 -12.01
C VAL A 315 10.51 12.56 -13.13
N VAL A 316 10.98 11.31 -13.10
CA VAL A 316 10.62 10.27 -14.08
C VAL A 316 9.10 10.03 -14.07
N ALA A 317 8.48 9.99 -12.89
CA ALA A 317 7.03 9.88 -12.76
C ALA A 317 6.31 11.06 -13.45
N ALA A 318 6.76 12.28 -13.20
CA ALA A 318 6.18 13.49 -13.79
C ALA A 318 6.32 13.48 -15.34
N ILE A 319 7.50 13.14 -15.86
CA ILE A 319 7.74 13.01 -17.31
C ILE A 319 6.77 11.97 -17.90
N GLY A 320 6.67 10.79 -17.30
CA GLY A 320 5.76 9.74 -17.77
C GLY A 320 4.31 10.19 -17.80
N LEU A 321 3.84 10.90 -16.77
CA LEU A 321 2.47 11.44 -16.70
C LEU A 321 2.24 12.51 -17.78
N VAL A 322 3.21 13.38 -18.07
CA VAL A 322 3.13 14.36 -19.15
C VAL A 322 3.09 13.68 -20.51
N VAL A 323 3.94 12.67 -20.73
CA VAL A 323 3.95 11.89 -21.99
C VAL A 323 2.61 11.20 -22.16
N ALA A 324 2.10 10.51 -21.13
CA ALA A 324 0.79 9.85 -21.18
C ALA A 324 -0.35 10.86 -21.49
N GLY A 325 -0.30 12.05 -20.89
CA GLY A 325 -1.28 13.11 -21.13
C GLY A 325 -1.24 13.63 -22.58
N LYS A 326 -0.05 13.85 -23.13
CA LYS A 326 0.12 14.29 -24.54
C LYS A 326 -0.31 13.25 -25.56
N THR A 327 -0.20 11.98 -25.22
CA THR A 327 -0.46 10.87 -26.13
C THR A 327 -1.75 10.12 -25.82
N ILE A 328 -2.59 10.66 -24.92
CA ILE A 328 -3.85 10.03 -24.53
C ILE A 328 -4.71 9.71 -25.77
N GLY A 329 -5.36 8.54 -25.79
CA GLY A 329 -6.10 8.04 -26.93
C GLY A 329 -5.24 7.39 -28.02
N THR A 330 -3.92 7.31 -27.85
CA THR A 330 -3.00 6.58 -28.71
C THR A 330 -2.26 5.48 -27.94
N PRO A 331 -1.72 4.44 -28.62
CA PRO A 331 -0.92 3.40 -27.95
C PRO A 331 0.29 3.93 -27.18
N TRP A 332 0.83 5.08 -27.56
CA TRP A 332 1.96 5.73 -26.89
C TRP A 332 1.62 6.19 -25.45
N ALA A 333 0.33 6.37 -25.14
CA ALA A 333 -0.09 6.65 -23.77
C ALA A 333 0.32 5.54 -22.81
N ILE A 334 0.33 4.27 -23.26
CA ILE A 334 0.77 3.14 -22.44
C ILE A 334 2.25 3.26 -22.09
N ALA A 335 3.09 3.66 -23.06
CA ALA A 335 4.51 3.92 -22.81
C ALA A 335 4.70 5.04 -21.75
N GLY A 336 3.94 6.13 -21.88
CA GLY A 336 3.92 7.19 -20.88
C GLY A 336 3.50 6.68 -19.48
N MET A 337 2.47 5.85 -19.41
CA MET A 337 2.02 5.22 -18.17
C MET A 337 3.07 4.27 -17.56
N CYS A 338 3.82 3.52 -18.41
CA CYS A 338 4.94 2.70 -17.96
C CYS A 338 6.04 3.56 -17.34
N ILE A 339 6.43 4.67 -17.99
CA ILE A 339 7.43 5.60 -17.44
C ILE A 339 6.94 6.20 -16.12
N ALA A 340 5.65 6.58 -16.05
CA ALA A 340 5.05 7.11 -14.83
C ALA A 340 5.11 6.10 -13.67
N THR A 341 4.72 4.85 -13.91
CA THR A 341 4.76 3.80 -12.88
C THR A 341 6.17 3.42 -12.48
N ILE A 342 7.14 3.42 -13.42
CA ILE A 342 8.58 3.26 -13.10
C ILE A 342 9.01 4.30 -12.07
N GLY A 343 8.68 5.57 -12.29
CA GLY A 343 8.99 6.64 -11.34
C GLY A 343 8.25 6.46 -10.01
N LEU A 344 6.92 6.31 -10.03
CA LEU A 344 6.09 6.23 -8.83
C LEU A 344 6.45 5.04 -7.92
N TYR A 345 6.74 3.87 -8.48
CA TYR A 345 7.16 2.71 -7.71
C TYR A 345 8.63 2.79 -7.29
N GLY A 346 9.48 3.44 -8.11
CA GLY A 346 10.88 3.73 -7.77
C GLY A 346 11.05 4.60 -6.51
N THR A 347 10.04 5.39 -6.15
CA THR A 347 10.07 6.18 -4.90
C THR A 347 10.01 5.32 -3.64
N LYS A 348 9.41 4.13 -3.69
CA LYS A 348 9.05 3.34 -2.50
C LYS A 348 10.27 2.97 -1.62
N GLY A 349 11.34 2.49 -2.23
CA GLY A 349 12.57 2.12 -1.51
C GLY A 349 13.23 3.34 -0.83
N PRO A 350 13.68 4.34 -1.59
CA PRO A 350 14.35 5.51 -1.04
C PRO A 350 13.50 6.25 -0.01
N PHE A 351 12.18 6.40 -0.24
CA PHE A 351 11.29 7.15 0.64
C PHE A 351 11.21 6.57 2.06
N TRP A 352 10.91 5.29 2.20
CA TRP A 352 10.68 4.69 3.52
C TRP A 352 11.95 4.48 4.35
N THR A 353 13.13 4.74 3.79
CA THR A 353 14.37 4.78 4.56
C THR A 353 14.60 6.12 5.27
N TYR A 354 13.96 7.23 4.82
CA TYR A 354 14.17 8.56 5.39
C TYR A 354 13.76 8.67 6.86
N PRO A 355 12.56 8.25 7.28
CA PRO A 355 12.14 8.42 8.67
C PRO A 355 13.13 7.80 9.67
N SER A 356 13.69 6.63 9.35
CA SER A 356 14.66 5.94 10.22
C SER A 356 16.04 6.60 10.27
N MET A 357 16.34 7.55 9.37
CA MET A 357 17.62 8.27 9.37
C MET A 357 17.69 9.37 10.45
N PHE A 358 16.56 9.86 10.94
CA PHE A 358 16.53 10.96 11.90
C PHE A 358 15.52 10.79 13.05
N LEU A 359 14.64 9.80 12.96
CA LEU A 359 13.71 9.44 14.02
C LEU A 359 14.13 8.10 14.62
N THR A 360 14.13 8.03 15.95
CA THR A 360 14.45 6.82 16.71
C THR A 360 13.36 6.48 17.72
N GLY A 361 13.24 5.21 18.08
CA GLY A 361 12.31 4.76 19.12
C GLY A 361 10.85 5.15 18.83
N THR A 362 10.16 5.69 19.81
CA THR A 362 8.72 6.07 19.76
C THR A 362 8.47 7.22 18.75
N ALA A 363 9.45 8.13 18.56
CA ALA A 363 9.35 9.22 17.59
C ALA A 363 9.34 8.68 16.14
N ALA A 364 10.09 7.62 15.86
CA ALA A 364 10.08 6.97 14.55
C ALA A 364 8.71 6.35 14.27
N ALA A 365 8.17 5.57 15.21
CA ALA A 365 6.87 4.92 15.04
C ALA A 365 5.74 5.94 14.82
N SER A 366 5.69 7.01 15.64
CA SER A 366 4.66 8.04 15.51
C SER A 366 4.82 8.91 14.25
N GLY A 367 6.06 9.29 13.91
CA GLY A 367 6.35 10.06 12.70
C GLY A 367 6.00 9.27 11.42
N ILE A 368 6.36 7.99 11.35
CA ILE A 368 6.01 7.11 10.23
C ILE A 368 4.49 6.96 10.12
N ALA A 369 3.80 6.74 11.24
CA ALA A 369 2.33 6.65 11.26
C ALA A 369 1.68 7.95 10.76
N TRP A 370 2.16 9.11 11.19
CA TRP A 370 1.68 10.41 10.73
C TRP A 370 1.88 10.61 9.22
N ILE A 371 3.11 10.34 8.72
CA ILE A 371 3.43 10.43 7.30
C ILE A 371 2.51 9.51 6.49
N ASN A 372 2.30 8.28 6.95
CA ASN A 372 1.44 7.32 6.27
C ASN A 372 -0.03 7.77 6.26
N SER A 373 -0.59 8.11 7.42
CA SER A 373 -2.00 8.47 7.54
C SER A 373 -2.34 9.73 6.74
N VAL A 374 -1.58 10.83 6.95
CA VAL A 374 -1.84 12.09 6.24
C VAL A 374 -1.49 11.97 4.75
N GLY A 375 -0.39 11.28 4.42
CA GLY A 375 0.00 11.05 3.03
C GLY A 375 -1.02 10.23 2.25
N ASN A 376 -1.67 9.26 2.88
CA ASN A 376 -2.73 8.45 2.25
C ASN A 376 -3.98 9.26 1.89
N LEU A 377 -4.21 10.44 2.46
CA LEU A 377 -5.26 11.36 1.99
C LEU A 377 -5.05 11.78 0.53
N GLY A 378 -3.82 11.72 0.02
CA GLY A 378 -3.57 11.86 -1.42
C GLY A 378 -4.40 10.90 -2.28
N GLY A 379 -4.78 9.75 -1.73
CA GLY A 379 -5.67 8.78 -2.37
C GLY A 379 -7.12 9.25 -2.53
N PHE A 380 -7.54 10.24 -1.74
CA PHE A 380 -8.79 10.95 -1.99
C PHE A 380 -8.60 12.08 -3.01
N PHE A 381 -7.57 12.91 -2.80
CA PHE A 381 -7.36 14.08 -3.64
C PHE A 381 -7.01 13.74 -5.09
N GLY A 382 -6.18 12.71 -5.32
CA GLY A 382 -5.78 12.32 -6.68
C GLY A 382 -6.96 11.96 -7.57
N PRO A 383 -7.71 10.92 -7.25
CA PRO A 383 -8.87 10.52 -8.06
C PRO A 383 -9.95 11.59 -8.15
N THR A 384 -10.23 12.30 -7.05
CA THR A 384 -11.22 13.40 -7.05
C THR A 384 -10.81 14.50 -8.01
N ALA A 385 -9.56 14.94 -7.97
CA ALA A 385 -9.04 15.99 -8.86
C ALA A 385 -9.03 15.55 -10.33
N VAL A 386 -8.56 14.33 -10.63
CA VAL A 386 -8.59 13.78 -12.00
C VAL A 386 -10.03 13.68 -12.51
N GLY A 387 -10.94 13.17 -11.69
CA GLY A 387 -12.35 13.05 -12.05
C GLY A 387 -12.99 14.41 -12.33
N TRP A 388 -12.79 15.39 -11.44
CA TRP A 388 -13.31 16.74 -11.60
C TRP A 388 -12.78 17.44 -12.85
N VAL A 389 -11.45 17.39 -13.06
CA VAL A 389 -10.81 17.97 -14.25
C VAL A 389 -11.29 17.28 -15.53
N LYS A 390 -11.45 15.94 -15.52
CA LYS A 390 -12.01 15.20 -16.66
C LYS A 390 -13.43 15.61 -16.98
N THR A 391 -14.29 15.80 -15.97
CA THR A 391 -15.66 16.27 -16.18
C THR A 391 -15.69 17.69 -16.75
N ALA A 392 -14.83 18.59 -16.23
CA ALA A 392 -14.75 19.98 -16.67
C ALA A 392 -14.15 20.16 -18.07
N THR A 393 -13.13 19.38 -18.44
CA THR A 393 -12.37 19.56 -19.70
C THR A 393 -12.68 18.53 -20.79
N GLY A 394 -13.42 17.48 -20.46
CA GLY A 394 -13.69 16.38 -21.36
C GLY A 394 -12.49 15.43 -21.62
N SER A 395 -11.30 15.71 -21.05
CA SER A 395 -10.07 14.96 -21.34
C SER A 395 -9.37 14.47 -20.07
N PHE A 396 -8.81 13.26 -20.10
CA PHE A 396 -7.91 12.77 -19.04
C PHE A 396 -6.53 13.43 -19.08
N ALA A 397 -6.13 14.06 -20.19
CA ALA A 397 -4.83 14.72 -20.33
C ALA A 397 -4.60 15.75 -19.22
N SER A 398 -5.58 16.62 -18.98
CA SER A 398 -5.49 17.67 -17.94
C SER A 398 -5.36 17.06 -16.54
N GLY A 399 -6.05 15.94 -16.27
CA GLY A 399 -5.90 15.21 -15.02
C GLY A 399 -4.47 14.64 -14.86
N LEU A 400 -3.90 14.07 -15.92
CA LEU A 400 -2.52 13.55 -15.92
C LEU A 400 -1.49 14.67 -15.71
N TYR A 401 -1.71 15.87 -16.27
CA TYR A 401 -0.84 17.03 -16.00
C TYR A 401 -0.92 17.52 -14.56
N LEU A 402 -2.10 17.48 -13.96
CA LEU A 402 -2.26 17.77 -12.53
C LEU A 402 -1.47 16.77 -11.68
N LEU A 403 -1.58 15.46 -11.96
CA LEU A 403 -0.81 14.43 -11.27
C LEU A 403 0.71 14.61 -11.49
N ALA A 404 1.14 15.03 -12.68
CA ALA A 404 2.54 15.36 -12.97
C ALA A 404 3.01 16.54 -12.10
N GLY A 405 2.17 17.57 -11.94
CA GLY A 405 2.43 18.68 -11.02
C GLY A 405 2.63 18.22 -9.58
N MET A 406 1.80 17.30 -9.09
CA MET A 406 1.96 16.73 -7.75
C MET A 406 3.24 15.90 -7.59
N ALA A 407 3.62 15.13 -8.62
CA ALA A 407 4.91 14.43 -8.64
C ALA A 407 6.10 15.41 -8.62
N LEU A 408 5.99 16.55 -9.32
CA LEU A 408 7.02 17.62 -9.27
C LEU A 408 7.07 18.32 -7.90
N VAL A 409 5.93 18.56 -7.26
CA VAL A 409 5.90 19.07 -5.86
C VAL A 409 6.65 18.11 -4.95
N SER A 410 6.44 16.78 -5.11
CA SER A 410 7.20 15.77 -4.37
C SER A 410 8.69 15.82 -4.72
N ALA A 411 9.07 15.97 -5.99
CA ALA A 411 10.47 16.11 -6.38
C ALA A 411 11.10 17.33 -5.72
N VAL A 412 10.47 18.49 -5.82
CA VAL A 412 10.98 19.75 -5.23
C VAL A 412 11.09 19.65 -3.71
N SER A 413 10.14 19.01 -3.04
CA SER A 413 10.18 18.84 -1.59
C SER A 413 11.41 18.06 -1.10
N THR A 414 12.04 17.23 -1.95
CA THR A 414 13.28 16.53 -1.59
C THR A 414 14.47 17.46 -1.31
N TYR A 415 14.45 18.71 -1.80
CA TYR A 415 15.51 19.68 -1.50
C TYR A 415 15.61 20.00 -0.01
N TRP A 416 14.49 19.96 0.70
CA TRP A 416 14.45 20.20 2.16
C TRP A 416 14.74 18.94 2.98
N LEU A 417 14.97 17.79 2.33
CA LEU A 417 15.33 16.51 2.96
C LEU A 417 16.86 16.34 3.05
N ASP A 418 17.63 17.42 3.15
CA ASP A 418 19.07 17.32 3.33
C ASP A 418 19.40 16.78 4.74
N ILE A 419 19.53 15.47 4.83
CA ILE A 419 19.92 14.77 6.04
C ILE A 419 21.39 14.38 5.83
N LYS A 420 22.31 15.23 6.30
CA LYS A 420 23.71 14.80 6.47
C LYS A 420 23.68 13.60 7.42
N ARG A 421 24.19 12.44 6.99
CA ARG A 421 24.51 11.37 7.93
C ARG A 421 25.26 12.02 9.09
N PRO A 422 24.95 11.70 10.36
CA PRO A 422 25.87 12.01 11.44
C PRO A 422 27.23 11.47 10.95
N ALA A 423 28.20 12.37 10.79
CA ALA A 423 29.55 11.94 10.49
C ALA A 423 29.84 10.82 11.47
N GLU A 424 30.43 9.74 10.99
CA GLU A 424 30.94 8.65 11.80
C GLU A 424 31.87 9.26 12.89
N SER A 425 31.25 9.80 13.92
CA SER A 425 31.90 10.29 15.10
C SER A 425 32.16 9.08 15.99
N GLY A 426 33.25 8.43 15.73
CA GLY A 426 33.71 7.36 16.55
C GLY A 426 34.21 6.19 15.69
N LYS A 427 35.37 6.35 15.04
CA LYS A 427 36.27 5.21 14.92
C LYS A 427 36.31 4.57 16.31
N LEU A 428 35.66 3.44 16.46
CA LEU A 428 35.98 2.52 17.54
C LEU A 428 37.47 2.23 17.39
N ALA A 429 38.28 3.01 18.10
CA ALA A 429 39.67 2.72 18.33
C ALA A 429 39.73 1.35 19.03
N GLY A 430 40.33 0.37 18.37
CA GLY A 430 40.85 -0.83 19.01
C GLY A 430 39.96 -2.07 18.91
N VAL A 431 39.73 -2.58 17.68
CA VAL A 431 39.65 -4.05 17.48
C VAL A 431 40.67 -4.40 16.39
N PRO A 432 41.71 -5.21 16.69
CA PRO A 432 42.61 -5.73 15.67
C PRO A 432 41.85 -6.70 14.76
N ALA A 433 42.13 -6.62 13.46
CA ALA A 433 41.73 -7.64 12.50
C ALA A 433 42.45 -8.96 12.84
N GLU A 434 41.67 -10.01 13.09
CA GLU A 434 42.00 -11.40 12.89
C GLU A 434 40.96 -12.07 12.01
#